data_2298e00b49b55e84acddc82fa86d4fec
#
_entry.id   2298e00b49b55e84acddc82fa86d4fec
#
_cell.length_a   1.000
_cell.length_b   1.000
_cell.length_c   1.000
_cell.angle_alpha   90.00
_cell.angle_beta   90.00
_cell.angle_gamma   90.00
#
_symmetry.space_group_name_H-M   'P 1'
#
loop_
_entity.id
_entity.type
_entity.pdbx_description
1 polymer ?
#
loop_
_entity_poly.entity_id
_entity_poly.type
_entity_poly.pdbx_seq_one_letter_code
_entity_poly.pdbx_strand_id
1 'polypeptide(L)'
;MCYDIKIAKDYRDNNLMLERFELYLGGMELANCYSELNDPEAQKQAFDRFLTRRNKELTMDETFYHTLRVGIPPAGGVGFGIDRLLIILTDSSDIIEVIPFSNYHESQKSN
;
A
#
# COMPACT_ATOMS: atom_id res chain seq x y z
N MET A 1 -8.56 6.40 -6.23
CA MET A 1 -7.47 7.38 -6.38
C MET A 1 -6.46 7.08 -5.29
N CYS A 2 -5.43 6.30 -5.62
CA CYS A 2 -4.38 5.94 -4.67
C CYS A 2 -3.61 7.20 -4.29
N TYR A 3 -3.59 7.51 -3.02
CA TYR A 3 -2.81 8.62 -2.50
C TYR A 3 -1.39 8.13 -2.29
N ASP A 4 -0.53 8.54 -3.19
CA ASP A 4 0.87 8.14 -3.22
C ASP A 4 1.65 8.82 -2.10
N ILE A 5 1.76 8.13 -0.97
CA ILE A 5 2.98 8.26 -0.20
C ILE A 5 4.04 7.58 -1.08
N LYS A 6 5.08 8.31 -1.44
CA LYS A 6 6.16 7.75 -2.23
C LYS A 6 6.89 6.70 -1.38
N ILE A 7 6.52 5.45 -1.55
CA ILE A 7 7.14 4.30 -0.89
C ILE A 7 8.12 3.56 -1.81
N ALA A 8 8.07 3.87 -3.11
CA ALA A 8 8.93 3.29 -4.12
C ALA A 8 10.06 4.24 -4.51
N LYS A 9 11.19 3.68 -4.93
CA LYS A 9 12.29 4.43 -5.55
C LYS A 9 11.88 5.01 -6.90
N ASP A 10 12.53 6.10 -7.29
CA ASP A 10 12.47 6.58 -8.65
C ASP A 10 13.15 5.58 -9.60
N TYR A 11 12.56 5.40 -10.79
CA TYR A 11 13.08 4.48 -11.79
C TYR A 11 14.38 5.03 -12.40
N ARG A 12 15.52 4.43 -12.03
CA ARG A 12 16.85 4.81 -12.51
C ARG A 12 17.05 6.33 -12.51
N ASP A 13 17.33 6.91 -13.67
CA ASP A 13 17.56 8.35 -13.85
C ASP A 13 16.30 9.13 -14.20
N ASN A 14 15.12 8.51 -14.13
CA ASN A 14 13.84 9.13 -14.47
C ASN A 14 12.94 9.30 -13.23
N ASN A 15 13.01 10.46 -12.60
CA ASN A 15 12.21 10.80 -11.42
C ASN A 15 10.70 11.01 -11.68
N LEU A 16 10.25 10.87 -12.93
CA LEU A 16 8.83 10.87 -13.30
C LEU A 16 8.20 9.47 -13.22
N MET A 17 9.01 8.44 -13.07
CA MET A 17 8.58 7.04 -12.96
C MET A 17 9.04 6.44 -11.64
N LEU A 18 8.27 5.49 -11.12
CA LEU A 18 8.61 4.73 -9.92
C LEU A 18 9.00 3.31 -10.31
N GLU A 19 9.89 2.69 -9.55
CA GLU A 19 10.16 1.25 -9.60
C GLU A 19 9.02 0.49 -8.93
N ARG A 20 7.86 0.44 -9.60
CA ARG A 20 6.62 -0.13 -9.10
C ARG A 20 5.88 -0.84 -10.24
N PHE A 21 5.22 -1.94 -9.90
CA PHE A 21 4.25 -2.57 -10.79
C PHE A 21 3.08 -3.16 -9.99
N GLU A 22 1.97 -3.34 -10.64
CA GLU A 22 0.76 -3.95 -10.09
C GLU A 22 0.40 -5.19 -10.91
N LEU A 23 -0.04 -6.24 -10.23
CA LEU A 23 -0.54 -7.46 -10.85
C LEU A 23 -2.06 -7.45 -10.85
N TYR A 24 -2.65 -7.56 -12.02
CA TYR A 24 -4.09 -7.68 -12.20
C TYR A 24 -4.47 -9.07 -12.69
N LEU A 25 -5.55 -9.62 -12.15
CA LEU A 25 -6.17 -10.86 -12.62
C LEU A 25 -7.69 -10.69 -12.60
N GLY A 26 -8.36 -11.03 -13.72
CA GLY A 26 -9.81 -10.86 -13.84
C GLY A 26 -10.29 -9.43 -13.66
N GLY A 27 -9.47 -8.42 -13.97
CA GLY A 27 -9.80 -7.00 -13.75
C GLY A 27 -9.61 -6.50 -12.31
N MET A 28 -9.16 -7.37 -11.40
CA MET A 28 -8.93 -7.07 -9.98
C MET A 28 -7.44 -6.98 -9.70
N GLU A 29 -7.00 -5.92 -9.02
CA GLU A 29 -5.62 -5.78 -8.56
C GLU A 29 -5.34 -6.79 -7.46
N LEU A 30 -4.40 -7.72 -7.70
CA LEU A 30 -3.99 -8.74 -6.73
C LEU A 30 -2.76 -8.35 -5.93
N ALA A 31 -1.80 -7.71 -6.59
CA ALA A 31 -0.57 -7.34 -5.92
C ALA A 31 -0.06 -5.99 -6.38
N ASN A 32 0.62 -5.32 -5.48
CA ASN A 32 1.34 -4.08 -5.69
C ASN A 32 2.78 -4.29 -5.21
N CYS A 33 3.72 -4.15 -6.11
CA CYS A 33 5.12 -4.46 -5.90
C CYS A 33 5.99 -3.25 -6.21
N TYR A 34 7.04 -3.04 -5.43
CA TYR A 34 7.91 -1.89 -5.60
C TYR A 34 9.30 -2.14 -5.00
N SER A 35 10.29 -1.38 -5.49
CA SER A 35 11.57 -1.25 -4.79
C SER A 35 11.40 -0.29 -3.63
N GLU A 36 11.73 -0.74 -2.42
CA GLU A 36 11.56 0.07 -1.19
C GLU A 36 12.36 1.36 -1.26
N LEU A 37 11.73 2.46 -0.88
CA LEU A 37 12.42 3.73 -0.69
C LEU A 37 13.22 3.69 0.61
N ASN A 38 14.51 3.42 0.50
CA ASN A 38 15.44 3.28 1.63
C ASN A 38 16.28 4.53 1.93
N ASP A 39 16.04 5.64 1.23
CA ASP A 39 16.63 6.94 1.53
C ASP A 39 15.78 7.66 2.59
N PRO A 40 16.31 7.90 3.82
CA PRO A 40 15.54 8.51 4.89
C PRO A 40 15.11 9.95 4.58
N GLU A 41 15.93 10.73 3.88
CA GLU A 41 15.61 12.11 3.57
C GLU A 41 14.51 12.19 2.48
N ALA A 42 14.59 11.34 1.47
CA ALA A 42 13.55 11.23 0.45
C ALA A 42 12.21 10.74 1.07
N GLN A 43 12.27 9.79 2.00
CA GLN A 43 11.09 9.31 2.74
C GLN A 43 10.46 10.41 3.58
N LYS A 44 11.26 11.18 4.31
CA LYS A 44 10.78 12.32 5.09
C LYS A 44 10.09 13.37 4.22
N GLN A 45 10.72 13.77 3.12
CA GLN A 45 10.14 14.72 2.17
C GLN A 45 8.82 14.23 1.58
N ALA A 46 8.70 12.92 1.29
CA ALA A 46 7.48 12.32 0.80
C ALA A 46 6.35 12.39 1.85
N PHE A 47 6.70 12.12 3.11
CA PHE A 47 5.77 12.18 4.23
C PHE A 47 5.30 13.61 4.51
N ASP A 48 6.22 14.59 4.55
CA ASP A 48 5.90 16.00 4.76
C ASP A 48 4.95 16.54 3.67
N ARG A 49 5.19 16.17 2.40
CA ARG A 49 4.29 16.49 1.28
C ARG A 49 2.91 15.88 1.44
N PHE A 50 2.82 14.65 1.95
CA PHE A 50 1.55 13.98 2.19
C PHE A 50 0.76 14.67 3.31
N LEU A 51 1.40 15.03 4.43
CA LEU A 51 0.78 15.75 5.54
C LEU A 51 0.23 17.11 5.09
N THR A 52 1.02 17.88 4.36
CA THR A 52 0.62 19.18 3.85
C THR A 52 -0.64 19.11 2.98
N ARG A 53 -0.77 18.06 2.15
CA ARG A 53 -1.94 17.88 1.27
C ARG A 53 -3.20 17.46 2.02
N ARG A 54 -3.07 16.77 3.13
CA ARG A 54 -4.22 16.20 3.85
C ARG A 54 -4.73 17.04 5.02
N ASN A 55 -4.04 18.11 5.38
CA ASN A 55 -4.41 18.97 6.50
C ASN A 55 -4.72 18.18 7.78
N LYS A 56 -3.94 17.12 8.07
CA LYS A 56 -4.18 16.19 9.17
C LYS A 56 -3.07 16.33 10.23
N GLU A 57 -3.48 16.24 11.48
CA GLU A 57 -2.61 16.11 12.67
C GLU A 57 -1.92 14.73 12.75
N LEU A 58 -1.44 14.21 11.60
CA LEU A 58 -0.67 12.98 11.57
C LEU A 58 0.79 13.34 11.80
N THR A 59 1.42 12.66 12.71
CA THR A 59 2.87 12.75 12.94
C THR A 59 3.58 11.61 12.24
N MET A 60 4.82 11.86 11.83
CA MET A 60 5.68 10.80 11.32
C MET A 60 6.01 9.82 12.44
N ASP A 61 6.09 8.53 12.11
CA ASP A 61 6.62 7.52 13.02
C ASP A 61 8.14 7.72 13.15
N GLU A 62 8.54 8.32 14.26
CA GLU A 62 9.95 8.62 14.56
C GLU A 62 10.79 7.33 14.68
N THR A 63 10.19 6.23 15.18
CA THR A 63 10.87 4.95 15.28
C THR A 63 11.20 4.37 13.91
N PHE A 64 10.24 4.43 13.00
CA PHE A 64 10.45 4.03 11.61
C PHE A 64 11.52 4.90 10.93
N TYR A 65 11.43 6.22 11.08
CA TYR A 65 12.41 7.14 10.51
C TYR A 65 13.81 6.93 11.06
N HIS A 66 13.94 6.70 12.37
CA HIS A 66 15.22 6.39 12.98
C HIS A 66 15.81 5.08 12.43
N THR A 67 14.98 4.07 12.24
CA THR A 67 15.41 2.79 11.65
C THR A 67 15.95 2.98 10.24
N LEU A 68 15.28 3.80 9.42
CA LEU A 68 15.75 4.15 8.08
C LEU A 68 17.14 4.83 8.12
N ARG A 69 17.36 5.71 9.09
CA ARG A 69 18.65 6.42 9.26
C ARG A 69 19.80 5.49 9.67
N VAL A 70 19.50 4.44 10.41
CA VAL A 70 20.49 3.38 10.71
C VAL A 70 20.87 2.65 9.43
N GLY A 71 19.97 2.57 8.47
CA GLY A 71 20.15 2.00 7.15
C GLY A 71 19.44 0.67 6.99
N ILE A 72 18.75 0.54 5.86
CA ILE A 72 18.19 -0.72 5.40
C ILE A 72 18.82 -1.10 4.06
N PRO A 73 19.08 -2.39 3.81
CA PRO A 73 19.60 -2.82 2.53
C PRO A 73 18.60 -2.56 1.40
N PRO A 74 19.04 -2.57 0.14
CA PRO A 74 18.12 -2.61 -0.99
C PRO A 74 17.15 -3.79 -0.84
N ALA A 75 15.85 -3.50 -0.89
CA ALA A 75 14.79 -4.47 -0.70
C ALA A 75 13.64 -4.22 -1.67
N GLY A 76 12.87 -5.26 -1.96
CA GLY A 76 11.59 -5.16 -2.64
C GLY A 76 10.44 -5.36 -1.68
N GLY A 77 9.37 -4.61 -1.87
CA GLY A 77 8.12 -4.75 -1.15
C GLY A 77 7.03 -5.33 -2.02
N VAL A 78 6.14 -6.11 -1.41
CA VAL A 78 4.93 -6.62 -2.05
C VAL A 78 3.75 -6.56 -1.10
N GLY A 79 2.68 -5.86 -1.53
CA GLY A 79 1.36 -5.96 -0.93
C GLY A 79 0.53 -6.94 -1.75
N PHE A 80 0.06 -8.04 -1.13
CA PHE A 80 -0.69 -9.08 -1.83
C PHE A 80 -2.08 -9.23 -1.22
N GLY A 81 -3.13 -9.12 -2.05
CA GLY A 81 -4.52 -9.21 -1.65
C GLY A 81 -5.01 -10.66 -1.55
N ILE A 82 -4.85 -11.32 -0.40
CA ILE A 82 -5.28 -12.70 -0.18
C ILE A 82 -6.79 -12.85 -0.38
N ASP A 83 -7.60 -11.93 0.16
CA ASP A 83 -9.06 -11.98 0.01
C ASP A 83 -9.48 -11.86 -1.46
N ARG A 84 -8.80 -10.99 -2.22
CA ARG A 84 -9.05 -10.86 -3.66
C ARG A 84 -8.66 -12.13 -4.44
N LEU A 85 -7.57 -12.78 -4.05
CA LEU A 85 -7.20 -14.06 -4.62
C LEU A 85 -8.27 -15.13 -4.33
N LEU A 86 -8.79 -15.17 -3.10
CA LEU A 86 -9.87 -16.10 -2.73
C LEU A 86 -11.14 -15.85 -3.55
N ILE A 87 -11.55 -14.59 -3.72
CA ILE A 87 -12.69 -14.22 -4.58
C ILE A 87 -12.53 -14.85 -5.98
N ILE A 88 -11.34 -14.71 -6.58
CA ILE A 88 -11.08 -15.22 -7.93
C ILE A 88 -11.07 -16.76 -7.94
N LEU A 89 -10.44 -17.40 -6.95
CA LEU A 89 -10.32 -18.85 -6.91
C LEU A 89 -11.65 -19.57 -6.61
N THR A 90 -12.55 -18.91 -5.86
CA THR A 90 -13.85 -19.46 -5.48
C THR A 90 -15.00 -18.99 -6.36
N ASP A 91 -14.71 -18.10 -7.33
CA ASP A 91 -15.72 -17.45 -8.17
C ASP A 91 -16.80 -16.73 -7.33
N SER A 92 -16.39 -16.16 -6.19
CA SER A 92 -17.28 -15.41 -5.30
C SER A 92 -17.59 -14.04 -5.87
N SER A 93 -18.79 -13.54 -5.58
CA SER A 93 -19.25 -12.24 -6.07
C SER A 93 -18.87 -11.06 -5.16
N ASP A 94 -18.61 -11.33 -3.88
CA ASP A 94 -18.34 -10.34 -2.84
C ASP A 94 -17.23 -10.79 -1.90
N ILE A 95 -16.48 -9.83 -1.39
CA ILE A 95 -15.41 -10.04 -0.40
C ILE A 95 -15.95 -10.63 0.92
N ILE A 96 -17.20 -10.33 1.27
CA ILE A 96 -17.85 -10.86 2.48
C ILE A 96 -17.93 -12.40 2.45
N GLU A 97 -18.04 -13.01 1.28
CA GLU A 97 -18.13 -14.46 1.11
C GLU A 97 -16.82 -15.18 1.44
N VAL A 98 -15.70 -14.48 1.37
CA VAL A 98 -14.35 -15.04 1.58
C VAL A 98 -13.71 -14.62 2.89
N ILE A 99 -14.24 -13.58 3.57
CA ILE A 99 -13.73 -13.14 4.88
C ILE A 99 -14.39 -13.95 5.99
N PRO A 100 -13.64 -14.80 6.72
CA PRO A 100 -14.17 -15.45 7.92
C PRO A 100 -14.47 -14.40 9.01
N PHE A 101 -15.61 -14.54 9.67
CA PHE A 101 -16.05 -13.64 10.76
C PHE A 101 -16.32 -12.18 10.36
N SER A 102 -16.88 -11.98 9.16
CA SER A 102 -17.31 -10.66 8.71
C SER A 102 -18.44 -10.12 9.59
N ASN A 103 -18.25 -8.95 10.19
CA ASN A 103 -19.28 -8.25 10.97
C ASN A 103 -20.36 -7.59 10.07
N TYR A 104 -20.26 -7.71 8.77
CA TYR A 104 -21.18 -7.09 7.80
C TYR A 104 -22.58 -7.71 7.75
N HIS A 105 -22.74 -8.93 8.28
CA HIS A 105 -24.04 -9.62 8.28
C HIS A 105 -25.05 -9.09 9.29
N GLU A 106 -24.65 -8.29 10.26
CA GLU A 106 -25.57 -7.78 11.30
C GLU A 106 -26.35 -6.53 10.86
N SER A 107 -25.85 -5.77 9.90
CA SER A 107 -26.47 -4.50 9.51
C SER A 107 -27.60 -4.62 8.48
N GLN A 108 -27.82 -5.76 7.86
CA GLN A 108 -28.89 -5.97 6.87
C GLN A 108 -30.15 -6.68 7.42
N LYS A 109 -30.15 -7.09 8.70
CA LYS A 109 -31.32 -7.75 9.33
C LYS A 109 -32.23 -6.80 10.11
N SER A 110 -32.00 -5.51 10.07
CA SER A 110 -32.82 -4.51 10.77
C SER A 110 -33.51 -3.57 9.76
N ASN A 111 -34.42 -4.14 8.94
CA ASN A 111 -35.51 -3.38 8.31
C ASN A 111 -36.66 -4.30 7.98
#